data_ea98e556c49fe91e677075b2665e6d38
#
_entry.id   ea98e556c49fe91e677075b2665e6d38
#
_cell.length_a   1.000
_cell.length_b   1.000
_cell.length_c   1.000
_cell.angle_alpha   90.00
_cell.angle_beta   90.00
_cell.angle_gamma   90.00
#
_symmetry.space_group_name_H-M   'P 1'
#
loop_
_entity.id
_entity.type
_entity.pdbx_description
1 polymer ?
#
loop_
_entity_poly.entity_id
_entity_poly.type
_entity_poly.pdbx_seq_one_letter_code
_entity_poly.pdbx_strand_id
1 'polypeptide(L)'
;YEPRWTLNGDLIHVDDSSGWANLYRTEGFQWNDDEDQFAWMTRLRTRPLHPSARAFSHPHWQLGLHSYDNFDYENLICSWAENGTWHLGTVRLDNGMCEEWRTPWWPTGNVACYEGRVVALADSTTHEPAIVEVSGGASRVLRSSSQEHLSDDLISAAQAVSWTSSDGETVHGFYYAPKNPEFSAPEGSLPPLLVNVHGGPTSSARPGLSIAVQYWTSRGFAFLDVNYRGSTGYGR
;
A
#
# COMPACT_ATOMS: atom_id res chain seq x y z
N TYR A 1 -6.98 13.32 -6.77
CA TYR A 1 -6.35 13.30 -5.45
C TYR A 1 -4.84 13.38 -5.60
N GLU A 2 -4.10 13.75 -4.54
CA GLU A 2 -2.62 13.77 -4.47
C GLU A 2 -1.94 14.47 -5.66
N PRO A 3 -2.32 15.70 -6.08
CA PRO A 3 -1.72 16.34 -7.25
C PRO A 3 -0.24 16.67 -6.99
N ARG A 4 0.63 16.31 -7.93
CA ARG A 4 2.06 16.64 -7.92
C ARG A 4 2.58 16.96 -9.29
N TRP A 5 3.44 17.97 -9.38
CA TRP A 5 4.17 18.30 -10.59
C TRP A 5 5.33 17.33 -10.81
N THR A 6 5.48 16.85 -12.03
CA THR A 6 6.70 16.16 -12.45
C THR A 6 7.84 17.13 -12.66
N LEU A 7 9.07 16.62 -12.71
CA LEU A 7 10.25 17.41 -13.06
C LEU A 7 10.17 17.97 -14.49
N ASN A 8 9.33 17.44 -15.36
CA ASN A 8 9.08 17.89 -16.72
C ASN A 8 7.95 18.94 -16.84
N GLY A 9 7.26 19.27 -15.73
CA GLY A 9 6.19 20.25 -15.71
C GLY A 9 4.80 19.70 -16.03
N ASP A 10 4.61 18.39 -16.04
CA ASP A 10 3.29 17.76 -16.13
C ASP A 10 2.69 17.55 -14.75
N LEU A 11 1.36 17.51 -14.67
CA LEU A 11 0.65 17.23 -13.45
C LEU A 11 0.30 15.75 -13.38
N ILE A 12 0.73 15.06 -12.30
CA ILE A 12 0.23 13.75 -11.95
C ILE A 12 -0.81 13.89 -10.85
N HIS A 13 -1.84 13.09 -10.91
CA HIS A 13 -2.85 12.98 -9.86
C HIS A 13 -3.45 11.57 -9.85
N VAL A 14 -4.12 11.24 -8.77
CA VAL A 14 -4.89 9.99 -8.66
C VAL A 14 -6.36 10.28 -8.93
N ASP A 15 -7.00 9.42 -9.71
CA ASP A 15 -8.44 9.46 -9.99
C ASP A 15 -9.01 8.04 -9.94
N ASP A 16 -10.21 7.89 -9.38
CA ASP A 16 -10.86 6.59 -9.17
C ASP A 16 -12.11 6.38 -10.04
N SER A 17 -12.33 7.23 -11.03
CA SER A 17 -13.47 7.13 -11.96
C SER A 17 -13.51 5.83 -12.75
N SER A 18 -12.38 5.17 -12.93
CA SER A 18 -12.26 3.85 -13.57
C SER A 18 -12.68 2.66 -12.67
N GLY A 19 -13.05 2.92 -11.40
CA GLY A 19 -13.29 1.90 -10.38
C GLY A 19 -12.05 1.55 -9.54
N TRP A 20 -10.89 2.09 -9.91
CA TRP A 20 -9.61 1.92 -9.21
C TRP A 20 -8.92 3.28 -9.10
N ALA A 21 -8.30 3.55 -7.96
CA ALA A 21 -7.51 4.76 -7.72
C ALA A 21 -6.21 4.70 -8.54
N ASN A 22 -6.27 5.06 -9.82
CA ASN A 22 -5.14 4.99 -10.75
C ASN A 22 -4.45 6.34 -10.93
N LEU A 23 -3.20 6.30 -11.41
CA LEU A 23 -2.42 7.48 -11.76
C LEU A 23 -2.84 8.03 -13.12
N TYR A 24 -3.05 9.34 -13.17
CA TYR A 24 -3.34 10.10 -14.37
C TYR A 24 -2.28 11.18 -14.59
N ARG A 25 -1.94 11.43 -15.85
CA ARG A 25 -1.02 12.49 -16.26
C ARG A 25 -1.78 13.52 -17.06
N THR A 26 -1.62 14.78 -16.69
CA THR A 26 -2.11 15.94 -17.43
C THR A 26 -0.93 16.72 -17.98
N GLU A 27 -0.91 16.86 -19.31
CA GLU A 27 0.13 17.52 -20.09
C GLU A 27 -0.43 18.81 -20.72
N GLY A 28 0.44 19.66 -21.26
CA GLY A 28 0.08 20.84 -22.03
C GLY A 28 0.03 22.12 -21.22
N PHE A 29 0.59 22.16 -20.03
CA PHE A 29 0.78 23.38 -19.25
C PHE A 29 1.83 24.26 -19.95
N GLN A 30 1.41 25.41 -20.46
CA GLN A 30 2.28 26.44 -21.02
C GLN A 30 1.94 27.77 -20.35
N TRP A 31 2.90 28.35 -19.67
CA TRP A 31 2.78 29.64 -19.05
C TRP A 31 3.33 30.71 -20.06
N ASN A 32 2.41 31.42 -20.71
CA ASN A 32 2.75 32.57 -21.53
C ASN A 32 2.12 33.82 -20.88
N ASP A 33 2.93 34.81 -20.55
CA ASP A 33 2.49 36.07 -19.93
C ASP A 33 1.58 36.91 -20.84
N ASP A 34 1.57 36.64 -22.15
CA ASP A 34 0.84 37.38 -23.17
C ASP A 34 -0.47 36.71 -23.64
N GLU A 35 -0.83 35.53 -23.15
CA GLU A 35 -2.06 34.85 -23.54
C GLU A 35 -3.21 35.10 -22.55
N ASP A 36 -4.47 35.04 -23.08
CA ASP A 36 -5.68 35.04 -22.26
C ASP A 36 -5.53 34.01 -21.14
N GLN A 37 -5.77 34.46 -19.92
CA GLN A 37 -5.53 33.77 -18.66
C GLN A 37 -6.08 32.36 -18.58
N PHE A 38 -6.97 31.95 -19.50
CA PHE A 38 -7.62 30.64 -19.58
C PHE A 38 -7.37 29.88 -20.89
N ALA A 39 -6.70 30.45 -21.87
CA ALA A 39 -6.48 29.80 -23.16
C ALA A 39 -5.66 28.49 -23.06
N TRP A 40 -4.78 28.38 -22.07
CA TRP A 40 -4.00 27.18 -21.80
C TRP A 40 -4.86 25.97 -21.37
N MET A 41 -6.03 26.19 -20.74
CA MET A 41 -6.92 25.10 -20.30
C MET A 41 -7.43 24.26 -21.45
N THR A 42 -7.59 24.83 -22.65
CA THR A 42 -8.06 24.11 -23.84
C THR A 42 -7.00 23.19 -24.43
N ARG A 43 -5.75 23.31 -24.02
CA ARG A 43 -4.61 22.51 -24.50
C ARG A 43 -4.31 21.33 -23.57
N LEU A 44 -4.86 21.33 -22.34
CA LEU A 44 -4.61 20.26 -21.37
C LEU A 44 -5.14 18.91 -21.89
N ARG A 45 -4.30 17.90 -21.76
CA ARG A 45 -4.65 16.52 -22.10
C ARG A 45 -4.40 15.65 -20.88
N THR A 46 -5.48 15.12 -20.32
CA THR A 46 -5.41 14.16 -19.24
C THR A 46 -5.58 12.74 -19.77
N ARG A 47 -4.69 11.84 -19.39
CA ARG A 47 -4.76 10.43 -19.75
C ARG A 47 -4.37 9.54 -18.56
N PRO A 48 -4.93 8.32 -18.47
CA PRO A 48 -4.43 7.36 -17.50
C PRO A 48 -2.96 7.02 -17.79
N LEU A 49 -2.13 7.00 -16.76
CA LEU A 49 -0.72 6.66 -16.88
C LEU A 49 -0.52 5.15 -16.77
N HIS A 50 -1.14 4.50 -15.78
CA HIS A 50 -1.06 3.05 -15.57
C HIS A 50 -2.43 2.49 -15.19
N PRO A 51 -3.36 2.28 -16.16
CA PRO A 51 -4.67 1.70 -15.88
C PRO A 51 -4.53 0.24 -15.45
N SER A 52 -4.99 -0.08 -14.24
CA SER A 52 -4.85 -1.42 -13.67
C SER A 52 -5.83 -1.64 -12.51
N ALA A 53 -6.00 -2.92 -12.12
CA ALA A 53 -6.73 -3.30 -10.91
C ALA A 53 -5.87 -3.10 -9.64
N ARG A 54 -5.32 -1.90 -9.48
CA ARG A 54 -4.45 -1.47 -8.38
C ARG A 54 -4.89 -0.11 -7.85
N ALA A 55 -4.72 0.10 -6.56
CA ALA A 55 -5.03 1.38 -5.92
C ALA A 55 -3.73 2.13 -5.58
N PHE A 56 -3.45 3.23 -6.28
CA PHE A 56 -2.29 4.10 -6.09
C PHE A 56 -2.59 5.24 -5.11
N SER A 57 -3.43 5.04 -4.11
CA SER A 57 -3.66 6.03 -3.06
C SER A 57 -4.06 5.38 -1.75
N HIS A 58 -3.78 6.11 -0.68
CA HIS A 58 -4.33 5.86 0.65
C HIS A 58 -5.76 6.44 0.76
N PRO A 59 -6.53 6.10 1.82
CA PRO A 59 -7.83 6.72 2.06
C PRO A 59 -7.73 8.25 2.12
N HIS A 60 -8.54 8.96 1.32
CA HIS A 60 -8.42 10.40 1.09
C HIS A 60 -8.77 11.28 2.30
N TRP A 61 -9.39 10.74 3.33
CA TRP A 61 -9.61 11.45 4.59
C TRP A 61 -8.34 11.62 5.42
N GLN A 62 -7.28 10.85 5.11
CA GLN A 62 -5.96 11.01 5.68
C GLN A 62 -5.19 12.05 4.86
N LEU A 63 -5.26 13.31 5.29
CA LEU A 63 -4.60 14.41 4.59
C LEU A 63 -3.08 14.34 4.72
N GLY A 64 -2.38 14.79 3.67
CA GLY A 64 -0.92 14.86 3.64
C GLY A 64 -0.21 13.54 3.33
N LEU A 65 -0.95 12.47 2.99
CA LEU A 65 -0.36 11.24 2.47
C LEU A 65 -0.06 11.37 0.98
N HIS A 66 1.04 10.76 0.57
CA HIS A 66 1.51 10.74 -0.82
C HIS A 66 1.98 9.33 -1.17
N SER A 67 1.26 8.68 -2.08
CA SER A 67 1.57 7.33 -2.55
C SER A 67 2.67 7.31 -3.62
N TYR A 68 3.09 8.46 -4.12
CA TYR A 68 4.13 8.58 -5.15
C TYR A 68 4.95 9.86 -5.03
N ASP A 69 6.14 9.85 -5.66
CA ASP A 69 7.03 11.01 -5.80
C ASP A 69 7.79 10.92 -7.12
N ASN A 70 8.47 11.99 -7.53
CA ASN A 70 9.39 11.96 -8.65
C ASN A 70 10.62 11.11 -8.29
N PHE A 71 10.90 10.07 -9.07
CA PHE A 71 12.14 9.31 -8.94
C PHE A 71 13.27 9.95 -9.76
N ASP A 72 12.94 10.25 -11.01
CA ASP A 72 13.79 11.00 -11.95
C ASP A 72 12.91 11.68 -13.01
N TYR A 73 13.51 12.16 -14.11
CA TYR A 73 12.78 12.80 -15.21
C TYR A 73 11.89 11.85 -16.01
N GLU A 74 12.11 10.55 -15.94
CA GLU A 74 11.38 9.54 -16.72
C GLU A 74 10.44 8.69 -15.86
N ASN A 75 10.65 8.64 -14.54
CA ASN A 75 9.98 7.72 -13.65
C ASN A 75 9.41 8.40 -12.41
N LEU A 76 8.28 7.87 -11.95
CA LEU A 76 7.77 8.07 -10.59
C LEU A 76 8.15 6.87 -9.74
N ILE A 77 8.47 7.08 -8.47
CA ILE A 77 8.41 6.04 -7.44
C ILE A 77 7.00 6.02 -6.87
N CYS A 78 6.37 4.85 -6.80
CA CYS A 78 4.99 4.70 -6.40
C CYS A 78 4.83 3.55 -5.39
N SER A 79 3.87 3.72 -4.46
CA SER A 79 3.29 2.61 -3.72
C SER A 79 1.86 2.37 -4.21
N TRP A 80 1.42 1.12 -4.19
CA TRP A 80 0.06 0.75 -4.56
C TRP A 80 -0.42 -0.45 -3.75
N ALA A 81 -1.73 -0.56 -3.58
CA ALA A 81 -2.36 -1.75 -3.03
C ALA A 81 -2.88 -2.64 -4.16
N GLU A 82 -2.60 -3.94 -4.05
CA GLU A 82 -3.15 -4.99 -4.89
C GLU A 82 -3.56 -6.17 -4.00
N ASN A 83 -4.82 -6.57 -4.06
CA ASN A 83 -5.37 -7.62 -3.19
C ASN A 83 -5.11 -7.39 -1.68
N GLY A 84 -5.20 -6.14 -1.23
CA GLY A 84 -4.98 -5.73 0.17
C GLY A 84 -3.52 -5.71 0.62
N THR A 85 -2.57 -6.07 -0.23
CA THR A 85 -1.14 -5.98 0.03
C THR A 85 -0.55 -4.74 -0.65
N TRP A 86 0.33 -4.05 0.04
CA TRP A 86 1.01 -2.89 -0.50
C TRP A 86 2.34 -3.27 -1.17
N HIS A 87 2.64 -2.57 -2.24
CA HIS A 87 3.82 -2.76 -3.08
C HIS A 87 4.55 -1.43 -3.27
N LEU A 88 5.80 -1.49 -3.68
CA LEU A 88 6.64 -0.34 -4.02
C LEU A 88 7.31 -0.59 -5.36
N GLY A 89 7.43 0.43 -6.19
CA GLY A 89 8.11 0.30 -7.46
C GLY A 89 8.06 1.58 -8.29
N THR A 90 8.55 1.51 -9.53
CA THR A 90 8.56 2.65 -10.44
C THR A 90 7.49 2.54 -11.52
N VAL A 91 6.97 3.70 -11.94
CA VAL A 91 6.07 3.83 -13.10
C VAL A 91 6.68 4.82 -14.08
N ARG A 92 6.90 4.38 -15.31
CA ARG A 92 7.45 5.23 -16.38
C ARG A 92 6.42 6.25 -16.87
N LEU A 93 6.86 7.49 -17.04
CA LEU A 93 6.00 8.60 -17.49
C LEU A 93 5.61 8.51 -18.96
N ASP A 94 6.46 7.93 -19.83
CA ASP A 94 6.23 7.86 -21.27
C ASP A 94 5.16 6.83 -21.65
N ASN A 95 5.23 5.63 -21.08
CA ASN A 95 4.41 4.47 -21.49
C ASN A 95 3.64 3.82 -20.34
N GLY A 96 3.81 4.28 -19.10
CA GLY A 96 3.13 3.74 -17.93
C GLY A 96 3.62 2.35 -17.47
N MET A 97 4.76 1.89 -17.98
CA MET A 97 5.33 0.60 -17.53
C MET A 97 5.63 0.64 -16.05
N CYS A 98 5.07 -0.32 -15.31
CA CYS A 98 5.27 -0.45 -13.86
C CYS A 98 6.27 -1.57 -13.58
N GLU A 99 7.30 -1.26 -12.80
CA GLU A 99 8.31 -2.20 -12.33
C GLU A 99 8.28 -2.28 -10.80
N GLU A 100 7.93 -3.44 -10.28
CA GLU A 100 7.88 -3.67 -8.83
C GLU A 100 9.27 -3.92 -8.26
N TRP A 101 9.57 -3.27 -7.13
CA TRP A 101 10.76 -3.50 -6.34
C TRP A 101 10.48 -4.55 -5.26
N ARG A 102 11.09 -5.70 -5.37
CA ARG A 102 10.95 -6.77 -4.37
C ARG A 102 11.70 -6.40 -3.10
N THR A 103 10.96 -6.13 -2.04
CA THR A 103 11.48 -5.77 -0.72
C THR A 103 10.57 -6.38 0.36
N PRO A 104 11.09 -6.73 1.54
CA PRO A 104 10.26 -7.18 2.67
C PRO A 104 9.46 -6.04 3.31
N TRP A 105 9.58 -4.83 2.79
CA TRP A 105 8.96 -3.62 3.29
C TRP A 105 7.98 -3.04 2.29
N TRP A 106 6.84 -2.56 2.77
CA TRP A 106 5.90 -1.78 1.96
C TRP A 106 5.50 -0.48 2.66
N PRO A 107 5.37 0.62 1.91
CA PRO A 107 4.97 1.90 2.46
C PRO A 107 3.58 1.84 3.08
N THR A 108 3.42 2.46 4.24
CA THR A 108 2.13 2.62 4.93
C THR A 108 1.63 4.05 4.95
N GLY A 109 2.40 4.95 4.39
CA GLY A 109 2.15 6.37 4.32
C GLY A 109 2.91 6.99 3.14
N ASN A 110 3.63 8.06 3.43
CA ASN A 110 4.35 8.79 2.41
C ASN A 110 5.53 8.01 1.85
N VAL A 111 5.66 8.09 0.52
CA VAL A 111 6.89 7.77 -0.20
C VAL A 111 7.57 9.08 -0.56
N ALA A 112 8.85 9.23 -0.23
CA ALA A 112 9.65 10.39 -0.57
C ALA A 112 10.92 9.96 -1.32
N CYS A 113 11.27 10.70 -2.35
CA CYS A 113 12.48 10.48 -3.13
C CYS A 113 13.34 11.74 -3.20
N TYR A 114 14.63 11.59 -3.00
CA TYR A 114 15.61 12.64 -3.20
C TYR A 114 16.90 12.04 -3.77
N GLU A 115 17.34 12.53 -4.92
CA GLU A 115 18.55 12.07 -5.63
C GLU A 115 18.60 10.51 -5.80
N GLY A 116 17.45 9.92 -6.18
CA GLY A 116 17.34 8.48 -6.40
C GLY A 116 17.29 7.61 -5.12
N ARG A 117 17.29 8.25 -3.95
CA ARG A 117 17.13 7.58 -2.65
C ARG A 117 15.67 7.65 -2.23
N VAL A 118 15.05 6.50 -2.06
CA VAL A 118 13.65 6.38 -1.66
C VAL A 118 13.58 6.09 -0.17
N VAL A 119 12.83 6.90 0.55
CA VAL A 119 12.59 6.73 1.99
C VAL A 119 11.09 6.64 2.24
N ALA A 120 10.70 5.70 3.06
CA ALA A 120 9.30 5.52 3.44
C ALA A 120 9.16 5.10 4.91
N LEU A 121 8.03 5.45 5.51
CA LEU A 121 7.51 4.73 6.67
C LEU A 121 6.91 3.43 6.14
N ALA A 122 7.37 2.30 6.63
CA ALA A 122 7.01 1.00 6.07
C ALA A 122 6.71 -0.04 7.13
N ASP A 123 5.81 -0.96 6.76
CA ASP A 123 5.51 -2.18 7.50
C ASP A 123 6.20 -3.38 6.85
N SER A 124 6.28 -4.47 7.61
CA SER A 124 6.74 -5.79 7.20
C SER A 124 5.90 -6.86 7.90
N THR A 125 5.82 -8.05 7.34
CA THR A 125 5.15 -9.19 8.00
C THR A 125 5.92 -9.73 9.21
N THR A 126 7.22 -9.46 9.28
CA THR A 126 8.14 -10.09 10.25
C THR A 126 8.97 -9.09 11.05
N HIS A 127 8.91 -7.82 10.72
CA HIS A 127 9.65 -6.77 11.43
C HIS A 127 8.68 -5.67 11.87
N GLU A 128 9.02 -5.02 12.96
CA GLU A 128 8.28 -3.86 13.47
C GLU A 128 8.32 -2.71 12.45
N PRO A 129 7.27 -1.86 12.42
CA PRO A 129 7.24 -0.70 11.53
C PRO A 129 8.52 0.13 11.62
N ALA A 130 9.02 0.61 10.50
CA ALA A 130 10.29 1.31 10.45
C ALA A 130 10.30 2.43 9.40
N ILE A 131 11.20 3.39 9.56
CA ILE A 131 11.64 4.25 8.48
C ILE A 131 12.74 3.48 7.73
N VAL A 132 12.49 3.23 6.45
CA VAL A 132 13.40 2.47 5.60
C VAL A 132 13.84 3.28 4.39
N GLU A 133 15.09 3.09 3.98
CA GLU A 133 15.60 3.48 2.68
C GLU A 133 15.57 2.26 1.76
N VAL A 134 15.02 2.43 0.56
CA VAL A 134 14.92 1.35 -0.44
C VAL A 134 15.58 1.82 -1.74
N SER A 135 16.34 0.94 -2.37
CA SER A 135 16.99 1.21 -3.66
C SER A 135 17.05 -0.08 -4.48
N GLY A 136 16.29 -0.14 -5.59
CA GLY A 136 16.32 -1.25 -6.55
C GLY A 136 16.09 -2.64 -5.93
N GLY A 137 15.27 -2.72 -4.85
CA GLY A 137 15.00 -3.97 -4.13
C GLY A 137 15.89 -4.23 -2.91
N ALA A 138 17.03 -3.55 -2.77
CA ALA A 138 17.79 -3.53 -1.52
C ALA A 138 17.12 -2.56 -0.52
N SER A 139 17.14 -2.90 0.76
CA SER A 139 16.55 -2.04 1.80
C SER A 139 17.49 -1.91 3.01
N ARG A 140 17.42 -0.75 3.66
CA ARG A 140 18.15 -0.45 4.88
C ARG A 140 17.22 0.23 5.88
N VAL A 141 17.08 -0.35 7.06
CA VAL A 141 16.36 0.28 8.16
C VAL A 141 17.16 1.49 8.67
N LEU A 142 16.53 2.66 8.64
CA LEU A 142 17.10 3.90 9.19
C LEU A 142 16.70 4.05 10.67
N ARG A 143 15.45 3.72 10.99
CA ARG A 143 14.90 3.80 12.34
C ARG A 143 13.78 2.78 12.52
N SER A 144 13.92 1.84 13.44
CA SER A 144 12.82 0.97 13.87
C SER A 144 11.92 1.70 14.88
N SER A 145 10.64 1.35 14.90
CA SER A 145 9.68 1.81 15.92
C SER A 145 9.93 1.20 17.30
N SER A 146 10.60 0.04 17.35
CA SER A 146 10.98 -0.65 18.60
C SER A 146 12.44 -1.06 18.59
N GLN A 147 13.03 -1.18 19.76
CA GLN A 147 14.34 -1.82 19.96
C GLN A 147 14.21 -3.29 20.35
N GLU A 148 13.02 -3.71 20.73
CA GLU A 148 12.70 -5.09 21.08
C GLU A 148 12.20 -5.80 19.84
N HIS A 149 12.70 -7.01 19.60
CA HIS A 149 12.29 -7.87 18.49
C HIS A 149 11.61 -9.10 19.04
N LEU A 150 10.47 -9.43 18.45
CA LEU A 150 9.82 -10.70 18.70
C LEU A 150 10.63 -11.81 18.01
N SER A 151 10.83 -12.94 18.71
CA SER A 151 11.50 -14.10 18.10
C SER A 151 10.70 -14.62 16.89
N ASP A 152 11.40 -14.94 15.81
CA ASP A 152 10.78 -15.43 14.56
C ASP A 152 9.93 -16.68 14.77
N ASP A 153 10.24 -17.50 15.79
CA ASP A 153 9.50 -18.72 16.15
C ASP A 153 8.11 -18.38 16.71
N LEU A 154 7.90 -17.17 17.21
CA LEU A 154 6.63 -16.69 17.75
C LEU A 154 5.82 -15.88 16.70
N ILE A 155 6.45 -15.48 15.59
CA ILE A 155 5.77 -14.68 14.58
C ILE A 155 4.87 -15.57 13.72
N SER A 156 3.55 -15.42 13.89
CA SER A 156 2.55 -15.95 12.96
C SER A 156 2.42 -14.98 11.79
N ALA A 157 2.88 -15.40 10.61
CA ALA A 157 2.78 -14.60 9.40
C ALA A 157 1.34 -14.56 8.86
N ALA A 158 0.92 -13.41 8.36
CA ALA A 158 -0.37 -13.23 7.70
C ALA A 158 -0.50 -14.13 6.47
N GLN A 159 -1.63 -14.80 6.36
CA GLN A 159 -2.03 -15.58 5.19
C GLN A 159 -3.25 -14.90 4.56
N ALA A 160 -3.12 -14.43 3.32
CA ALA A 160 -4.26 -13.88 2.60
C ALA A 160 -5.30 -14.99 2.35
N VAL A 161 -6.54 -14.73 2.75
CA VAL A 161 -7.67 -15.64 2.56
C VAL A 161 -8.83 -14.90 1.92
N SER A 162 -9.68 -15.64 1.19
CA SER A 162 -10.92 -15.11 0.66
C SER A 162 -12.01 -16.16 0.72
N TRP A 163 -13.26 -15.71 0.84
CA TRP A 163 -14.44 -16.57 0.85
C TRP A 163 -15.63 -15.83 0.24
N THR A 164 -16.62 -16.61 -0.16
CA THR A 164 -17.87 -16.05 -0.68
C THR A 164 -18.84 -15.81 0.46
N SER A 165 -19.38 -14.62 0.57
CA SER A 165 -20.42 -14.27 1.53
C SER A 165 -21.80 -14.80 1.08
N SER A 166 -22.80 -14.65 1.95
CA SER A 166 -24.17 -15.16 1.68
C SER A 166 -24.88 -14.47 0.50
N ASP A 167 -24.43 -13.30 0.10
CA ASP A 167 -24.92 -12.53 -1.06
C ASP A 167 -24.14 -12.85 -2.35
N GLY A 168 -23.18 -13.77 -2.31
CA GLY A 168 -22.38 -14.19 -3.45
C GLY A 168 -21.12 -13.37 -3.72
N GLU A 169 -20.87 -12.32 -2.92
CA GLU A 169 -19.72 -11.45 -3.07
C GLU A 169 -18.48 -12.02 -2.39
N THR A 170 -17.31 -11.67 -2.91
CA THR A 170 -16.03 -12.08 -2.32
C THR A 170 -15.66 -11.16 -1.15
N VAL A 171 -15.32 -11.78 -0.03
CA VAL A 171 -14.77 -11.14 1.15
C VAL A 171 -13.32 -11.59 1.31
N HIS A 172 -12.46 -10.69 1.74
CA HIS A 172 -11.03 -10.94 1.91
C HIS A 172 -10.64 -10.79 3.38
N GLY A 173 -9.49 -11.29 3.74
CA GLY A 173 -8.92 -11.11 5.07
C GLY A 173 -7.52 -11.66 5.18
N PHE A 174 -6.93 -11.45 6.35
CA PHE A 174 -5.66 -12.03 6.73
C PHE A 174 -5.85 -12.98 7.90
N TYR A 175 -5.51 -14.24 7.69
CA TYR A 175 -5.55 -15.28 8.71
C TYR A 175 -4.18 -15.46 9.31
N TYR A 176 -4.14 -15.61 10.63
CA TYR A 176 -2.93 -15.88 11.40
C TYR A 176 -3.15 -17.16 12.21
N ALA A 177 -2.39 -18.20 11.89
CA ALA A 177 -2.44 -19.47 12.61
C ALA A 177 -1.80 -19.35 14.01
N PRO A 178 -2.23 -20.16 15.00
CA PRO A 178 -1.49 -20.25 16.25
C PRO A 178 -0.04 -20.65 15.99
N LYS A 179 0.89 -19.99 16.70
CA LYS A 179 2.32 -20.29 16.58
C LYS A 179 3.03 -20.11 17.93
N ASN A 180 3.57 -21.21 18.45
CA ASN A 180 4.39 -21.23 19.65
C ASN A 180 5.39 -22.39 19.57
N PRO A 181 6.70 -22.18 19.80
CA PRO A 181 7.71 -23.22 19.67
C PRO A 181 7.65 -24.25 20.80
N GLU A 182 7.07 -23.91 21.96
CA GLU A 182 7.07 -24.77 23.16
C GLU A 182 5.75 -25.52 23.35
N PHE A 183 4.66 -25.05 22.72
CA PHE A 183 3.32 -25.58 22.95
C PHE A 183 2.62 -25.88 21.61
N SER A 184 1.95 -27.02 21.54
CA SER A 184 1.08 -27.42 20.44
C SER A 184 -0.24 -27.96 20.97
N ALA A 185 -1.31 -27.75 20.21
CA ALA A 185 -2.60 -28.37 20.50
C ALA A 185 -2.58 -29.85 20.18
N PRO A 186 -3.46 -30.71 20.81
CA PRO A 186 -3.65 -32.08 20.41
C PRO A 186 -3.99 -32.18 18.91
N GLU A 187 -3.54 -33.27 18.29
CA GLU A 187 -3.83 -33.53 16.88
C GLU A 187 -5.34 -33.50 16.58
N GLY A 188 -5.72 -32.83 15.49
CA GLY A 188 -7.13 -32.67 15.09
C GLY A 188 -7.91 -31.59 15.84
N SER A 189 -7.30 -30.92 16.83
CA SER A 189 -7.93 -29.79 17.52
C SER A 189 -8.00 -28.57 16.63
N LEU A 190 -9.16 -27.90 16.60
CA LEU A 190 -9.30 -26.59 15.98
C LEU A 190 -9.01 -25.49 17.01
N PRO A 191 -8.21 -24.46 16.66
CA PRO A 191 -7.97 -23.35 17.57
C PRO A 191 -9.23 -22.48 17.73
N PRO A 192 -9.43 -21.86 18.90
CA PRO A 192 -10.42 -20.79 19.01
C PRO A 192 -10.02 -19.64 18.07
N LEU A 193 -11.01 -19.07 17.37
CA LEU A 193 -10.81 -18.00 16.40
C LEU A 193 -11.23 -16.65 16.97
N LEU A 194 -10.32 -15.69 16.94
CA LEU A 194 -10.63 -14.28 17.14
C LEU A 194 -10.84 -13.62 15.77
N VAL A 195 -11.96 -12.94 15.61
CA VAL A 195 -12.29 -12.19 14.40
C VAL A 195 -12.22 -10.71 14.72
N ASN A 196 -11.38 -9.99 13.98
CA ASN A 196 -11.28 -8.54 14.04
C ASN A 196 -11.85 -7.92 12.76
N VAL A 197 -12.57 -6.81 12.92
CA VAL A 197 -13.16 -6.07 11.81
C VAL A 197 -12.75 -4.61 11.97
N HIS A 198 -12.05 -4.06 10.97
CA HIS A 198 -11.63 -2.66 11.02
C HIS A 198 -12.82 -1.69 11.01
N GLY A 199 -12.62 -0.54 11.65
CA GLY A 199 -13.59 0.55 11.66
C GLY A 199 -13.53 1.46 10.43
N GLY A 200 -14.48 2.41 10.36
CA GLY A 200 -14.60 3.42 9.31
C GLY A 200 -15.05 2.81 7.99
N PRO A 201 -15.63 3.53 7.03
CA PRO A 201 -15.95 2.92 5.73
C PRO A 201 -14.71 2.74 4.85
N THR A 202 -13.74 3.66 4.89
CA THR A 202 -12.56 3.69 4.02
C THR A 202 -11.28 3.35 4.77
N SER A 203 -11.14 2.09 5.14
CA SER A 203 -9.96 1.51 5.78
C SER A 203 -9.74 0.09 5.28
N SER A 204 -8.67 -0.55 5.74
CA SER A 204 -8.41 -1.97 5.49
C SER A 204 -7.51 -2.56 6.57
N ALA A 205 -7.68 -3.84 6.85
CA ALA A 205 -6.68 -4.65 7.52
C ALA A 205 -5.45 -4.81 6.61
N ARG A 206 -4.27 -4.82 7.21
CA ARG A 206 -2.97 -4.96 6.51
C ARG A 206 -2.17 -6.10 7.14
N PRO A 207 -1.34 -6.81 6.36
CA PRO A 207 -0.60 -7.97 6.84
C PRO A 207 0.66 -7.62 7.66
N GLY A 208 0.78 -6.38 8.16
CA GLY A 208 1.92 -5.93 8.96
C GLY A 208 2.04 -6.67 10.30
N LEU A 209 3.27 -6.75 10.82
CA LEU A 209 3.51 -7.31 12.14
C LEU A 209 2.74 -6.53 13.22
N SER A 210 1.83 -7.22 13.88
CA SER A 210 1.03 -6.68 14.99
C SER A 210 1.31 -7.46 16.26
N ILE A 211 1.88 -6.80 17.27
CA ILE A 211 2.15 -7.43 18.57
C ILE A 211 0.85 -7.92 19.22
N ALA A 212 -0.27 -7.22 19.01
CA ALA A 212 -1.57 -7.66 19.52
C ALA A 212 -2.02 -9.00 18.89
N VAL A 213 -1.81 -9.18 17.58
CA VAL A 213 -2.07 -10.46 16.90
C VAL A 213 -1.13 -11.53 17.42
N GLN A 214 0.17 -11.25 17.53
CA GLN A 214 1.18 -12.21 18.01
C GLN A 214 0.93 -12.63 19.47
N TYR A 215 0.40 -11.73 20.29
CA TYR A 215 -0.01 -12.07 21.66
C TYR A 215 -1.04 -13.21 21.68
N TRP A 216 -2.04 -13.16 20.81
CA TRP A 216 -3.08 -14.18 20.76
C TRP A 216 -2.61 -15.47 20.07
N THR A 217 -1.90 -15.35 18.95
CA THR A 217 -1.44 -16.52 18.20
C THR A 217 -0.42 -17.33 18.98
N SER A 218 0.44 -16.70 19.77
CA SER A 218 1.38 -17.40 20.66
C SER A 218 0.70 -18.14 21.82
N ARG A 219 -0.58 -17.87 22.09
CA ARG A 219 -1.40 -18.52 23.14
C ARG A 219 -2.42 -19.52 22.60
N GLY A 220 -2.25 -19.95 21.36
CA GLY A 220 -3.07 -21.01 20.76
C GLY A 220 -4.35 -20.52 20.08
N PHE A 221 -4.57 -19.21 19.95
CA PHE A 221 -5.68 -18.65 19.20
C PHE A 221 -5.31 -18.48 17.73
N ALA A 222 -6.22 -18.77 16.83
CA ALA A 222 -6.18 -18.24 15.49
C ALA A 222 -6.75 -16.81 15.49
N PHE A 223 -6.27 -15.98 14.54
CA PHE A 223 -6.76 -14.62 14.38
C PHE A 223 -7.14 -14.39 12.91
N LEU A 224 -8.27 -13.73 12.66
CA LEU A 224 -8.74 -13.36 11.34
C LEU A 224 -9.02 -11.85 11.33
N ASP A 225 -8.29 -11.14 10.50
CA ASP A 225 -8.47 -9.71 10.27
C ASP A 225 -9.23 -9.52 8.94
N VAL A 226 -10.48 -9.05 9.02
CA VAL A 226 -11.43 -9.08 7.90
C VAL A 226 -11.37 -7.81 7.09
N ASN A 227 -11.24 -7.96 5.78
CA ASN A 227 -11.47 -6.92 4.78
C ASN A 227 -12.85 -7.16 4.11
N TYR A 228 -13.88 -6.58 4.73
CA TYR A 228 -15.25 -6.66 4.20
C TYR A 228 -15.41 -5.82 2.94
N ARG A 229 -16.52 -5.99 2.23
CA ARG A 229 -16.82 -5.23 1.01
C ARG A 229 -16.76 -3.72 1.27
N GLY A 230 -16.03 -2.99 0.41
CA GLY A 230 -15.74 -1.57 0.55
C GLY A 230 -14.44 -1.26 1.31
N SER A 231 -13.70 -2.28 1.78
CA SER A 231 -12.35 -2.08 2.30
C SER A 231 -11.42 -1.55 1.21
N THR A 232 -10.49 -0.65 1.59
CA THR A 232 -9.54 -0.03 0.64
C THR A 232 -8.57 -1.07 0.06
N GLY A 233 -8.19 -0.89 -1.21
CA GLY A 233 -7.22 -1.75 -1.89
C GLY A 233 -7.83 -2.92 -2.68
N TYR A 234 -9.17 -2.95 -2.82
CA TYR A 234 -9.90 -3.98 -3.58
C TYR A 234 -10.78 -3.41 -4.69
N GLY A 235 -10.59 -2.11 -5.04
CA GLY A 235 -11.43 -1.40 -6.00
C GLY A 235 -12.69 -0.82 -5.34
N ARG A 236 -13.62 -0.34 -6.19
CA ARG A 236 -14.95 0.14 -5.79
C ARG A 236 -15.97 -0.98 -5.74
#